data_aef865a9c847fa54798c0f329e7ff016
#
_entry.id   aef865a9c847fa54798c0f329e7ff016
#
_cell.length_a   1.000
_cell.length_b   1.000
_cell.length_c   1.000
_cell.angle_alpha   90.00
_cell.angle_beta   90.00
_cell.angle_gamma   90.00
#
_symmetry.space_group_name_H-M   'P 1'
#
loop_
_entity.id
_entity.type
_entity.pdbx_description
1 polymer ?
#
loop_
_entity_poly.entity_id
_entity_poly.type
_entity_poly.pdbx_seq_one_letter_code
_entity_poly.pdbx_strand_id
1 'polypeptide(L)'
;KMKTVKNELLNKSSNIFDNYDMKREEGENDSHICSMIRNDSVEEFISYVTRSNYSLSSQITPSIYETNSFILERKDTTLIEYSAFFGSIQIFQYLMMKGVELAASLWLYVIHSNSAELIHMLETHHVLQPKFENKSETEFNRPNHEYLRCLTESIKCHHNDFADYFENNFLFQEEKDPKQKEAIIANCIKYHNYYYLETETIKEHGFFYLHLYKYNELFNLLLKE
;
A
#
# COMPACT_ATOMS: atom_id res chain seq x y z
N LYS A 1 -39.22 21.88 26.74
CA LYS A 1 -38.18 20.83 26.89
C LYS A 1 -37.79 20.15 25.57
N MET A 2 -38.73 19.76 24.67
CA MET A 2 -38.39 19.14 23.36
C MET A 2 -37.67 20.10 22.39
N LYS A 3 -38.04 21.40 22.37
CA LYS A 3 -37.35 22.40 21.52
C LYS A 3 -35.91 22.65 21.95
N THR A 4 -35.59 22.60 23.24
CA THR A 4 -34.25 22.79 23.79
C THR A 4 -33.32 21.64 23.41
N VAL A 5 -33.81 20.39 23.52
CA VAL A 5 -33.03 19.19 23.14
C VAL A 5 -32.78 19.15 21.64
N LYS A 6 -33.74 19.57 20.81
CA LYS A 6 -33.54 19.65 19.35
C LYS A 6 -32.50 20.70 18.96
N ASN A 7 -32.48 21.86 19.66
CA ASN A 7 -31.48 22.90 19.41
C ASN A 7 -30.09 22.52 19.93
N GLU A 8 -29.98 21.78 21.04
CA GLU A 8 -28.73 21.23 21.52
C GLU A 8 -28.14 20.14 20.60
N LEU A 9 -29.04 19.31 20.03
CA LEU A 9 -28.64 18.32 19.03
C LEU A 9 -28.22 18.98 17.70
N LEU A 10 -28.91 20.03 17.26
CA LEU A 10 -28.57 20.81 16.08
C LEU A 10 -27.27 21.58 16.27
N ASN A 11 -27.01 22.16 17.46
CA ASN A 11 -25.74 22.85 17.74
C ASN A 11 -24.56 21.90 17.92
N LYS A 12 -24.77 20.69 18.46
CA LYS A 12 -23.76 19.65 18.45
C LYS A 12 -23.49 19.09 17.06
N SER A 13 -24.52 19.01 16.21
CA SER A 13 -24.32 18.59 14.83
C SER A 13 -23.67 19.67 13.96
N SER A 14 -23.92 20.97 14.19
CA SER A 14 -23.25 22.01 13.41
C SER A 14 -21.72 21.97 13.58
N ASN A 15 -21.20 21.82 14.80
CA ASN A 15 -19.76 21.71 15.04
C ASN A 15 -19.13 20.43 14.46
N ILE A 16 -19.92 19.38 14.24
CA ILE A 16 -19.47 18.17 13.57
C ILE A 16 -19.42 18.39 12.05
N PHE A 17 -20.32 19.22 11.52
CA PHE A 17 -20.42 19.49 10.08
C PHE A 17 -19.50 20.62 9.61
N ASP A 18 -19.11 21.57 10.47
CA ASP A 18 -18.29 22.72 10.07
C ASP A 18 -16.91 22.34 9.48
N ASN A 19 -16.38 21.17 9.84
CA ASN A 19 -15.11 20.64 9.27
C ASN A 19 -15.32 19.37 8.44
N TYR A 20 -16.58 18.90 8.28
CA TYR A 20 -16.82 17.62 7.61
C TYR A 20 -16.43 17.66 6.13
N ASP A 21 -16.85 18.69 5.41
CA ASP A 21 -16.56 18.83 3.99
C ASP A 21 -15.04 18.96 3.73
N MET A 22 -14.35 19.76 4.56
CA MET A 22 -12.90 19.91 4.46
C MET A 22 -12.17 18.59 4.71
N LYS A 23 -12.48 17.87 5.80
CA LYS A 23 -11.87 16.57 6.10
C LYS A 23 -12.20 15.51 5.04
N ARG A 24 -13.40 15.59 4.45
CA ARG A 24 -13.81 14.69 3.37
C ARG A 24 -13.05 14.99 2.07
N GLU A 25 -12.76 16.26 1.79
CA GLU A 25 -11.93 16.67 0.65
C GLU A 25 -10.47 16.26 0.83
N GLU A 26 -9.94 16.34 2.06
CA GLU A 26 -8.61 15.82 2.39
C GLU A 26 -8.52 14.30 2.17
N GLY A 27 -9.61 13.58 2.50
CA GLY A 27 -9.71 12.15 2.25
C GLY A 27 -8.77 11.28 3.08
N GLU A 28 -8.30 11.79 4.21
CA GLU A 28 -7.28 11.16 5.04
C GLU A 28 -7.80 10.87 6.46
N ASN A 29 -7.15 9.95 7.16
CA ASN A 29 -7.47 9.64 8.56
C ASN A 29 -7.25 10.87 9.45
N ASP A 30 -8.32 11.36 10.08
CA ASP A 30 -8.33 12.60 10.86
C ASP A 30 -7.83 12.46 12.31
N SER A 31 -7.34 11.29 12.71
CA SER A 31 -6.76 11.11 14.03
C SER A 31 -5.43 11.88 14.17
N HIS A 32 -5.22 12.48 15.35
CA HIS A 32 -4.04 13.29 15.60
C HIS A 32 -2.72 12.50 15.40
N ILE A 33 -2.69 11.24 15.80
CA ILE A 33 -1.50 10.40 15.61
C ILE A 33 -1.22 10.13 14.12
N CYS A 34 -2.25 9.92 13.30
CA CYS A 34 -2.10 9.76 11.86
C CYS A 34 -1.61 11.05 11.19
N SER A 35 -2.09 12.21 11.64
CA SER A 35 -1.60 13.51 11.15
C SER A 35 -0.12 13.71 11.45
N MET A 36 0.33 13.42 12.68
CA MET A 36 1.76 13.48 13.01
C MET A 36 2.61 12.54 12.13
N ILE A 37 2.11 11.34 11.87
CA ILE A 37 2.81 10.39 11.00
C ILE A 37 2.89 10.95 9.57
N ARG A 38 1.79 11.40 8.97
CA ARG A 38 1.81 11.95 7.60
C ARG A 38 2.79 13.12 7.43
N ASN A 39 2.93 13.93 8.45
CA ASN A 39 3.85 15.08 8.46
C ASN A 39 5.29 14.71 8.88
N ASP A 40 5.55 13.45 9.21
CA ASP A 40 6.81 12.95 9.80
C ASP A 40 7.29 13.80 10.99
N SER A 41 6.36 14.29 11.82
CA SER A 41 6.60 15.15 12.97
C SER A 41 7.10 14.34 14.17
N VAL A 42 8.32 13.83 14.09
CA VAL A 42 8.85 12.83 15.04
C VAL A 42 8.88 13.33 16.48
N GLU A 43 9.25 14.59 16.72
CA GLU A 43 9.33 15.16 18.08
C GLU A 43 7.94 15.23 18.72
N GLU A 44 6.95 15.69 17.96
CA GLU A 44 5.56 15.75 18.41
C GLU A 44 5.00 14.36 18.66
N PHE A 45 5.27 13.43 17.77
CA PHE A 45 4.90 12.01 17.90
C PHE A 45 5.47 11.42 19.18
N ILE A 46 6.78 11.56 19.44
CA ILE A 46 7.43 11.06 20.66
C ILE A 46 6.79 11.67 21.91
N SER A 47 6.58 12.98 21.91
CA SER A 47 5.94 13.69 23.03
C SER A 47 4.52 13.16 23.28
N TYR A 48 3.74 12.94 22.22
CA TYR A 48 2.37 12.46 22.31
C TYR A 48 2.33 11.02 22.86
N VAL A 49 3.07 10.08 22.27
CA VAL A 49 3.04 8.66 22.69
C VAL A 49 3.55 8.48 24.11
N THR A 50 4.54 9.29 24.53
CA THR A 50 5.09 9.24 25.89
C THR A 50 4.08 9.75 26.92
N ARG A 51 3.43 10.89 26.67
CA ARG A 51 2.44 11.47 27.60
C ARG A 51 1.17 10.63 27.70
N SER A 52 0.69 10.07 26.60
CA SER A 52 -0.53 9.27 26.57
C SER A 52 -0.31 7.82 26.94
N ASN A 53 0.94 7.40 27.14
CA ASN A 53 1.32 5.99 27.28
C ASN A 53 0.76 5.12 26.15
N TYR A 54 0.86 5.65 24.92
CA TYR A 54 0.30 5.00 23.73
C TYR A 54 1.17 3.82 23.31
N SER A 55 0.57 2.67 22.99
CA SER A 55 1.32 1.50 22.56
C SER A 55 1.86 1.72 21.14
N LEU A 56 3.18 1.57 20.96
CA LEU A 56 3.84 1.74 19.65
C LEU A 56 3.50 0.63 18.66
N SER A 57 3.06 -0.53 19.16
CA SER A 57 2.61 -1.67 18.33
C SER A 57 1.11 -1.65 18.07
N SER A 58 0.41 -0.55 18.40
CA SER A 58 -1.03 -0.47 18.16
C SER A 58 -1.36 -0.23 16.69
N GLN A 59 -2.58 -0.56 16.33
CA GLN A 59 -3.18 -0.26 15.05
C GLN A 59 -3.71 1.18 15.02
N ILE A 60 -3.80 1.77 13.83
CA ILE A 60 -4.47 3.05 13.65
C ILE A 60 -5.97 2.90 13.88
N THR A 61 -6.61 3.93 14.42
CA THR A 61 -8.07 3.95 14.54
C THR A 61 -8.69 4.24 13.17
N PRO A 62 -9.64 3.41 12.69
CA PRO A 62 -10.33 3.69 11.43
C PRO A 62 -11.01 5.06 11.45
N SER A 63 -10.94 5.80 10.34
CA SER A 63 -11.61 7.09 10.15
C SER A 63 -12.64 7.00 9.04
N ILE A 64 -13.77 7.72 9.22
CA ILE A 64 -14.81 7.85 8.19
C ILE A 64 -14.36 8.76 7.03
N TYR A 65 -13.28 9.50 7.21
CA TYR A 65 -12.71 10.40 6.20
C TYR A 65 -11.64 9.73 5.34
N GLU A 66 -11.09 8.58 5.79
CA GLU A 66 -10.12 7.84 5.00
C GLU A 66 -10.72 7.35 3.67
N THR A 67 -10.10 7.72 2.56
CA THR A 67 -10.56 7.36 1.20
C THR A 67 -9.62 6.44 0.46
N ASN A 68 -8.39 6.26 0.98
CA ASN A 68 -7.41 5.40 0.33
C ASN A 68 -7.84 3.93 0.40
N SER A 69 -8.11 3.33 -0.75
CA SER A 69 -8.60 1.95 -0.84
C SER A 69 -7.62 0.93 -0.25
N PHE A 70 -6.30 1.16 -0.39
CA PHE A 70 -5.28 0.29 0.16
C PHE A 70 -5.33 0.24 1.69
N ILE A 71 -5.50 1.40 2.35
CA ILE A 71 -5.65 1.49 3.81
C ILE A 71 -7.01 0.93 4.25
N LEU A 72 -8.09 1.25 3.54
CA LEU A 72 -9.45 0.80 3.87
C LEU A 72 -9.63 -0.72 3.79
N GLU A 73 -8.94 -1.39 2.86
CA GLU A 73 -8.95 -2.84 2.71
C GLU A 73 -8.20 -3.55 3.86
N ARG A 74 -7.32 -2.84 4.57
CA ARG A 74 -6.48 -3.35 5.66
C ARG A 74 -6.91 -2.79 7.01
N LYS A 75 -7.80 -3.51 7.68
CA LYS A 75 -8.40 -3.07 8.94
C LYS A 75 -7.41 -2.98 10.11
N ASP A 76 -6.30 -3.69 10.01
CA ASP A 76 -5.33 -3.89 11.09
C ASP A 76 -4.01 -3.15 10.86
N THR A 77 -4.03 -2.06 10.06
CA THR A 77 -2.84 -1.25 9.77
C THR A 77 -2.23 -0.71 11.07
N THR A 78 -0.97 -1.06 11.32
CA THR A 78 -0.21 -0.61 12.50
C THR A 78 0.41 0.77 12.29
N LEU A 79 0.90 1.41 13.37
CA LEU A 79 1.58 2.72 13.26
C LEU A 79 2.80 2.66 12.35
N ILE A 80 3.59 1.57 12.41
CA ILE A 80 4.79 1.44 11.57
C ILE A 80 4.41 1.20 10.09
N GLU A 81 3.36 0.45 9.81
CA GLU A 81 2.84 0.27 8.46
C GLU A 81 2.29 1.57 7.88
N TYR A 82 1.57 2.34 8.70
CA TYR A 82 1.06 3.65 8.28
C TYR A 82 2.20 4.65 8.01
N SER A 83 3.27 4.64 8.85
CA SER A 83 4.46 5.45 8.60
C SER A 83 5.21 5.02 7.32
N ALA A 84 5.26 3.72 7.05
CA ALA A 84 5.83 3.19 5.81
C ALA A 84 5.04 3.64 4.57
N PHE A 85 3.70 3.63 4.66
CA PHE A 85 2.81 4.04 3.57
C PHE A 85 2.99 5.51 3.18
N PHE A 86 3.14 6.40 4.16
CA PHE A 86 3.33 7.83 3.92
C PHE A 86 4.81 8.25 3.74
N GLY A 87 5.76 7.33 3.85
CA GLY A 87 7.18 7.64 3.72
C GLY A 87 7.73 8.46 4.88
N SER A 88 7.14 8.33 6.07
CA SER A 88 7.51 9.04 7.31
C SER A 88 8.76 8.41 7.91
N ILE A 89 9.92 8.73 7.33
CA ILE A 89 11.20 8.06 7.59
C ILE A 89 11.62 8.17 9.05
N GLN A 90 11.50 9.35 9.66
CA GLN A 90 11.96 9.59 11.03
C GLN A 90 11.10 8.83 12.05
N ILE A 91 9.76 8.82 11.85
CA ILE A 91 8.85 8.08 12.73
C ILE A 91 9.02 6.57 12.50
N PHE A 92 9.20 6.11 11.26
CA PHE A 92 9.49 4.71 10.95
C PHE A 92 10.75 4.24 11.68
N GLN A 93 11.86 4.99 11.57
CA GLN A 93 13.12 4.70 12.25
C GLN A 93 12.95 4.69 13.78
N TYR A 94 12.21 5.64 14.33
CA TYR A 94 11.92 5.66 15.77
C TYR A 94 11.18 4.41 16.22
N LEU A 95 10.12 4.00 15.51
CA LEU A 95 9.33 2.80 15.83
C LEU A 95 10.19 1.54 15.74
N MET A 96 11.01 1.44 14.69
CA MET A 96 11.97 0.34 14.50
C MET A 96 12.98 0.26 15.65
N MET A 97 13.60 1.40 16.03
CA MET A 97 14.56 1.45 17.15
C MET A 97 13.91 1.11 18.50
N LYS A 98 12.62 1.32 18.64
CA LYS A 98 11.85 0.90 19.84
C LYS A 98 11.46 -0.58 19.84
N GLY A 99 11.87 -1.33 18.84
CA GLY A 99 11.65 -2.77 18.73
C GLY A 99 10.24 -3.15 18.27
N VAL A 100 9.56 -2.25 17.55
CA VAL A 100 8.30 -2.62 16.87
C VAL A 100 8.61 -3.65 15.79
N GLU A 101 7.77 -4.69 15.70
CA GLU A 101 7.95 -5.80 14.77
C GLU A 101 7.92 -5.32 13.30
N LEU A 102 8.89 -5.77 12.51
CA LEU A 102 8.96 -5.53 11.08
C LEU A 102 8.34 -6.73 10.34
N ALA A 103 7.05 -6.67 10.12
CA ALA A 103 6.33 -7.71 9.39
C ALA A 103 6.59 -7.64 7.88
N ALA A 104 6.49 -8.78 7.18
CA ALA A 104 6.65 -8.85 5.73
C ALA A 104 5.64 -7.98 4.95
N SER A 105 4.48 -7.67 5.54
CA SER A 105 3.48 -6.73 4.99
C SER A 105 4.03 -5.34 4.72
N LEU A 106 5.08 -4.89 5.46
CA LEU A 106 5.70 -3.57 5.30
C LEU A 106 6.15 -3.28 3.86
N TRP A 107 6.58 -4.30 3.11
CA TRP A 107 6.96 -4.13 1.72
C TRP A 107 5.85 -3.53 0.86
N LEU A 108 4.59 -3.97 1.08
CA LEU A 108 3.45 -3.43 0.34
C LEU A 108 3.17 -1.96 0.69
N TYR A 109 3.39 -1.57 1.95
CA TYR A 109 3.20 -0.18 2.37
C TYR A 109 4.32 0.73 1.84
N VAL A 110 5.58 0.26 1.88
CA VAL A 110 6.72 1.02 1.38
C VAL A 110 6.62 1.28 -0.13
N ILE A 111 6.04 0.38 -0.90
CA ILE A 111 5.78 0.59 -2.33
C ILE A 111 4.94 1.86 -2.54
N HIS A 112 3.92 2.09 -1.73
CA HIS A 112 3.06 3.28 -1.86
C HIS A 112 3.79 4.59 -1.59
N SER A 113 4.76 4.61 -0.69
CA SER A 113 5.54 5.80 -0.38
C SER A 113 6.56 6.17 -1.45
N ASN A 114 6.88 5.25 -2.36
CA ASN A 114 7.97 5.39 -3.34
C ASN A 114 9.33 5.77 -2.71
N SER A 115 9.61 5.29 -1.47
CA SER A 115 10.81 5.62 -0.72
C SER A 115 11.89 4.54 -0.86
N ALA A 116 12.95 4.83 -1.61
CA ALA A 116 14.11 3.95 -1.72
C ALA A 116 14.83 3.75 -0.37
N GLU A 117 14.79 4.76 0.51
CA GLU A 117 15.40 4.69 1.85
C GLU A 117 14.69 3.65 2.73
N LEU A 118 13.34 3.62 2.71
CA LEU A 118 12.57 2.62 3.44
C LEU A 118 12.81 1.21 2.89
N ILE A 119 12.91 1.06 1.56
CA ILE A 119 13.29 -0.22 0.94
C ILE A 119 14.64 -0.70 1.46
N HIS A 120 15.65 0.18 1.43
CA HIS A 120 16.99 -0.16 1.93
C HIS A 120 16.97 -0.55 3.42
N MET A 121 16.14 0.09 4.25
CA MET A 121 15.97 -0.32 5.65
C MET A 121 15.36 -1.72 5.76
N LEU A 122 14.32 -2.04 4.98
CA LEU A 122 13.71 -3.38 5.01
C LEU A 122 14.71 -4.45 4.55
N GLU A 123 15.53 -4.18 3.54
CA GLU A 123 16.60 -5.07 3.09
C GLU A 123 17.65 -5.30 4.19
N THR A 124 18.14 -4.21 4.79
CA THR A 124 19.16 -4.25 5.84
C THR A 124 18.70 -5.04 7.06
N HIS A 125 17.42 -4.96 7.39
CA HIS A 125 16.81 -5.72 8.48
C HIS A 125 16.28 -7.10 8.05
N HIS A 126 16.59 -7.52 6.82
CA HIS A 126 16.26 -8.85 6.30
C HIS A 126 14.74 -9.17 6.35
N VAL A 127 13.90 -8.13 6.22
CA VAL A 127 12.45 -8.32 6.11
C VAL A 127 12.17 -8.96 4.75
N LEU A 128 11.47 -10.09 4.72
CA LEU A 128 11.23 -10.92 3.52
C LEU A 128 12.43 -11.75 3.00
N GLN A 129 13.50 -11.93 3.74
CA GLN A 129 14.47 -12.95 3.32
C GLN A 129 13.79 -14.32 3.30
N PRO A 130 13.86 -15.06 2.19
CA PRO A 130 13.39 -16.44 2.16
C PRO A 130 14.24 -17.20 3.18
N LYS A 131 13.63 -17.64 4.27
CA LYS A 131 14.26 -18.63 5.14
C LYS A 131 14.33 -19.92 4.33
N PHE A 132 15.50 -20.21 3.77
CA PHE A 132 15.85 -21.53 3.25
C PHE A 132 15.96 -22.51 4.42
N GLU A 133 14.91 -22.70 5.18
CA GLU A 133 14.79 -23.81 6.10
C GLU A 133 13.93 -24.87 5.43
N ASN A 134 14.60 -25.99 5.13
CA ASN A 134 14.02 -27.24 4.64
C ASN A 134 12.79 -27.65 5.45
N LYS A 135 11.61 -27.18 5.05
CA LYS A 135 10.35 -27.74 5.53
C LYS A 135 9.41 -27.96 4.36
N SER A 136 8.93 -29.20 4.29
CA SER A 136 7.97 -29.79 3.38
C SER A 136 7.04 -28.78 2.69
N GLU A 137 7.18 -28.75 1.37
CA GLU A 137 6.46 -27.94 0.41
C GLU A 137 4.94 -28.22 0.45
N THR A 138 4.20 -27.37 1.11
CA THR A 138 2.81 -27.17 0.72
C THR A 138 2.76 -25.94 -0.19
N GLU A 139 2.04 -26.00 -1.30
CA GLU A 139 2.02 -25.02 -2.40
C GLU A 139 1.77 -23.55 -2.00
N PHE A 140 1.35 -23.27 -0.78
CA PHE A 140 1.00 -21.95 -0.28
C PHE A 140 2.17 -21.13 0.28
N ASN A 141 3.34 -21.72 0.52
CA ASN A 141 4.52 -21.08 1.15
C ASN A 141 5.69 -20.87 0.18
N ARG A 142 5.44 -20.62 -1.11
CA ARG A 142 6.50 -20.29 -2.05
C ARG A 142 6.97 -18.85 -1.79
N PRO A 143 8.28 -18.60 -1.58
CA PRO A 143 8.84 -17.25 -1.42
C PRO A 143 8.44 -16.31 -2.57
N ASN A 144 8.28 -16.83 -3.77
CA ASN A 144 7.88 -16.11 -4.97
C ASN A 144 6.48 -15.46 -4.89
N HIS A 145 5.58 -15.93 -4.01
CA HIS A 145 4.23 -15.38 -3.94
C HIS A 145 4.21 -13.95 -3.34
N GLU A 146 5.00 -13.70 -2.30
CA GLU A 146 5.05 -12.36 -1.67
C GLU A 146 5.74 -11.34 -2.60
N TYR A 147 6.80 -11.75 -3.30
CA TYR A 147 7.45 -10.87 -4.29
C TYR A 147 6.55 -10.58 -5.49
N LEU A 148 5.77 -11.55 -5.94
CA LEU A 148 4.77 -11.32 -6.99
C LEU A 148 3.68 -10.33 -6.54
N ARG A 149 3.29 -10.34 -5.27
CA ARG A 149 2.38 -9.34 -4.69
C ARG A 149 3.02 -7.96 -4.70
N CYS A 150 4.30 -7.85 -4.30
CA CYS A 150 5.05 -6.59 -4.35
C CYS A 150 5.17 -6.05 -5.78
N LEU A 151 5.52 -6.91 -6.74
CA LEU A 151 5.55 -6.54 -8.16
C LEU A 151 4.19 -6.06 -8.65
N THR A 152 3.12 -6.80 -8.34
CA THR A 152 1.75 -6.41 -8.72
C THR A 152 1.35 -5.06 -8.12
N GLU A 153 1.67 -4.81 -6.85
CA GLU A 153 1.37 -3.53 -6.19
C GLU A 153 2.21 -2.38 -6.78
N SER A 154 3.48 -2.63 -7.13
CA SER A 154 4.33 -1.64 -7.82
C SER A 154 3.78 -1.27 -9.20
N ILE A 155 3.31 -2.25 -9.98
CA ILE A 155 2.64 -2.03 -11.27
C ILE A 155 1.38 -1.19 -11.08
N LYS A 156 0.56 -1.51 -10.09
CA LYS A 156 -0.68 -0.80 -9.75
C LYS A 156 -0.42 0.65 -9.36
N CYS A 157 0.65 0.91 -8.62
CA CYS A 157 1.05 2.25 -8.19
C CYS A 157 1.83 3.03 -9.27
N HIS A 158 2.15 2.41 -10.41
CA HIS A 158 3.03 2.97 -11.46
C HIS A 158 4.45 3.30 -10.98
N HIS A 159 4.93 2.61 -9.95
CA HIS A 159 6.30 2.71 -9.45
C HIS A 159 7.18 1.69 -10.19
N ASN A 160 7.51 2.01 -11.44
CA ASN A 160 8.17 1.08 -12.35
C ASN A 160 9.58 0.70 -11.88
N ASP A 161 10.32 1.62 -11.25
CA ASP A 161 11.65 1.31 -10.68
C ASP A 161 11.58 0.21 -9.61
N PHE A 162 10.52 0.21 -8.80
CA PHE A 162 10.30 -0.85 -7.80
C PHE A 162 9.82 -2.13 -8.45
N ALA A 163 8.99 -2.03 -9.47
CA ALA A 163 8.57 -3.21 -10.22
C ALA A 163 9.77 -3.88 -10.89
N ASP A 164 10.68 -3.11 -11.52
CA ASP A 164 11.96 -3.60 -12.07
C ASP A 164 12.84 -4.23 -10.96
N TYR A 165 12.90 -3.58 -9.80
CA TYR A 165 13.65 -4.11 -8.66
C TYR A 165 13.15 -5.49 -8.23
N PHE A 166 11.82 -5.66 -8.05
CA PHE A 166 11.25 -6.94 -7.65
C PHE A 166 11.38 -8.00 -8.75
N GLU A 167 11.19 -7.61 -9.99
CA GLU A 167 11.32 -8.50 -11.12
C GLU A 167 12.76 -9.03 -11.24
N ASN A 168 13.75 -8.17 -11.21
CA ASN A 168 15.13 -8.53 -11.46
C ASN A 168 15.80 -9.25 -10.27
N ASN A 169 15.42 -8.94 -9.03
CA ASN A 169 16.11 -9.48 -7.86
C ASN A 169 15.47 -10.75 -7.31
N PHE A 170 14.17 -10.95 -7.52
CA PHE A 170 13.45 -12.01 -6.81
C PHE A 170 12.67 -13.00 -7.69
N LEU A 171 12.37 -12.65 -8.95
CA LEU A 171 11.52 -13.47 -9.80
C LEU A 171 12.25 -14.18 -10.94
N PHE A 172 13.51 -13.82 -11.24
CA PHE A 172 14.23 -14.26 -12.44
C PHE A 172 15.31 -15.31 -12.24
N GLN A 173 15.37 -15.99 -11.11
CA GLN A 173 16.39 -17.03 -10.91
C GLN A 173 16.11 -18.33 -11.68
N GLU A 174 14.90 -18.51 -12.23
CA GLU A 174 14.53 -19.64 -13.11
C GLU A 174 13.52 -19.17 -14.17
N GLU A 175 13.31 -19.94 -15.26
CA GLU A 175 12.37 -19.59 -16.33
C GLU A 175 11.00 -19.18 -15.76
N LYS A 176 10.54 -17.97 -16.15
CA LYS A 176 9.22 -17.44 -15.70
C LYS A 176 8.13 -18.48 -15.89
N ASP A 177 7.46 -18.86 -14.81
CA ASP A 177 6.23 -19.64 -14.90
C ASP A 177 5.25 -18.88 -15.85
N PRO A 178 4.74 -19.52 -16.90
CA PRO A 178 3.79 -18.92 -17.82
C PRO A 178 2.62 -18.21 -17.12
N LYS A 179 2.15 -18.76 -15.99
CA LYS A 179 1.11 -18.12 -15.17
C LYS A 179 1.52 -16.80 -14.53
N GLN A 180 2.80 -16.66 -14.17
CA GLN A 180 3.32 -15.39 -13.62
C GLN A 180 3.39 -14.33 -14.71
N LYS A 181 3.88 -14.66 -15.90
CA LYS A 181 3.86 -13.74 -17.05
C LYS A 181 2.44 -13.28 -17.37
N GLU A 182 1.51 -14.21 -17.40
CA GLU A 182 0.10 -13.90 -17.66
C GLU A 182 -0.50 -12.99 -16.60
N ALA A 183 -0.19 -13.21 -15.30
CA ALA A 183 -0.63 -12.35 -14.21
C ALA A 183 -0.03 -10.93 -14.31
N ILE A 184 1.23 -10.79 -14.70
CA ILE A 184 1.86 -9.48 -14.93
C ILE A 184 1.14 -8.74 -16.06
N ILE A 185 0.95 -9.38 -17.22
CA ILE A 185 0.23 -8.79 -18.37
C ILE A 185 -1.17 -8.34 -17.96
N ALA A 186 -1.91 -9.21 -17.27
CA ALA A 186 -3.26 -8.89 -16.79
C ALA A 186 -3.27 -7.65 -15.88
N ASN A 187 -2.32 -7.54 -14.94
CA ASN A 187 -2.21 -6.39 -14.04
C ASN A 187 -1.78 -5.12 -14.76
N CYS A 188 -0.83 -5.20 -15.69
CA CYS A 188 -0.42 -4.07 -16.49
C CYS A 188 -1.60 -3.48 -17.29
N ILE A 189 -2.39 -4.32 -17.91
CA ILE A 189 -3.59 -3.89 -18.65
C ILE A 189 -4.63 -3.33 -17.68
N LYS A 190 -4.92 -4.04 -16.58
CA LYS A 190 -5.91 -3.65 -15.58
C LYS A 190 -5.67 -2.27 -14.99
N TYR A 191 -4.40 -1.95 -14.71
CA TYR A 191 -3.99 -0.71 -14.06
C TYR A 191 -3.41 0.32 -15.01
N HIS A 192 -3.53 0.11 -16.35
CA HIS A 192 -3.03 1.02 -17.38
C HIS A 192 -1.51 1.27 -17.32
N ASN A 193 -0.75 0.39 -16.73
CA ASN A 193 0.70 0.49 -16.67
C ASN A 193 1.33 -0.27 -17.84
N TYR A 194 1.39 0.38 -19.00
CA TYR A 194 1.89 -0.23 -20.25
C TYR A 194 3.43 -0.21 -20.36
N TYR A 195 4.13 0.26 -19.37
CA TYR A 195 5.61 0.30 -19.35
C TYR A 195 6.24 -1.08 -19.57
N TYR A 196 5.61 -2.12 -19.02
CA TYR A 196 6.07 -3.51 -19.09
C TYR A 196 5.53 -4.29 -20.29
N LEU A 197 4.75 -3.65 -21.16
CA LEU A 197 4.06 -4.34 -22.25
C LEU A 197 4.54 -3.83 -23.59
N GLU A 198 5.33 -4.65 -24.28
CA GLU A 198 5.56 -4.46 -25.69
C GLU A 198 4.29 -4.75 -26.49
N THR A 199 4.10 -4.05 -27.62
CA THR A 199 2.92 -4.22 -28.47
C THR A 199 2.71 -5.67 -28.89
N GLU A 200 3.79 -6.39 -29.18
CA GLU A 200 3.75 -7.80 -29.57
C GLU A 200 3.24 -8.69 -28.42
N THR A 201 3.67 -8.42 -27.20
CA THR A 201 3.18 -9.14 -26.01
C THR A 201 1.68 -8.93 -25.80
N ILE A 202 1.19 -7.71 -26.05
CA ILE A 202 -0.26 -7.43 -25.97
C ILE A 202 -1.00 -8.17 -27.07
N LYS A 203 -0.49 -8.22 -28.30
CA LYS A 203 -1.09 -8.96 -29.41
C LYS A 203 -1.14 -10.46 -29.14
N GLU A 204 -0.10 -11.04 -28.54
CA GLU A 204 -0.05 -12.49 -28.27
C GLU A 204 -0.91 -12.93 -27.08
N HIS A 205 -0.91 -12.15 -26.00
CA HIS A 205 -1.47 -12.58 -24.72
C HIS A 205 -2.46 -11.59 -24.09
N GLY A 206 -2.50 -10.34 -24.56
CA GLY A 206 -3.23 -9.25 -23.92
C GLY A 206 -4.68 -9.11 -24.37
N PHE A 207 -5.08 -9.59 -25.57
CA PHE A 207 -6.41 -9.38 -26.13
C PHE A 207 -7.54 -9.84 -25.21
N PHE A 208 -7.39 -10.98 -24.55
CA PHE A 208 -8.37 -11.48 -23.58
C PHE A 208 -8.60 -10.46 -22.45
N TYR A 209 -7.53 -9.88 -21.91
CA TYR A 209 -7.60 -8.92 -20.81
C TYR A 209 -8.13 -7.56 -21.24
N LEU A 210 -7.79 -7.09 -22.45
CA LEU A 210 -8.37 -5.88 -23.03
C LEU A 210 -9.89 -6.00 -23.14
N HIS A 211 -10.38 -7.16 -23.57
CA HIS A 211 -11.81 -7.44 -23.62
C HIS A 211 -12.43 -7.54 -22.24
N LEU A 212 -11.79 -8.29 -21.32
CA LEU A 212 -12.24 -8.48 -19.94
C LEU A 212 -12.39 -7.13 -19.19
N TYR A 213 -11.45 -6.23 -19.37
CA TYR A 213 -11.46 -4.91 -18.72
C TYR A 213 -12.17 -3.84 -19.56
N LYS A 214 -12.79 -4.21 -20.71
CA LYS A 214 -13.58 -3.34 -21.58
C LYS A 214 -12.80 -2.18 -22.24
N TYR A 215 -11.52 -2.38 -22.53
CA TYR A 215 -10.69 -1.42 -23.26
C TYR A 215 -10.90 -1.53 -24.78
N ASN A 216 -12.14 -1.33 -25.21
CA ASN A 216 -12.57 -1.57 -26.59
C ASN A 216 -11.84 -0.70 -27.62
N GLU A 217 -11.48 0.54 -27.28
CA GLU A 217 -10.76 1.45 -28.18
C GLU A 217 -9.35 0.94 -28.45
N LEU A 218 -8.60 0.57 -27.40
CA LEU A 218 -7.26 -0.01 -27.53
C LEU A 218 -7.30 -1.35 -28.27
N PHE A 219 -8.28 -2.19 -27.93
CA PHE A 219 -8.51 -3.46 -28.61
C PHE A 219 -8.71 -3.27 -30.12
N ASN A 220 -9.59 -2.34 -30.53
CA ASN A 220 -9.86 -2.06 -31.94
C ASN A 220 -8.67 -1.38 -32.65
N LEU A 221 -7.84 -0.62 -31.94
CA LEU A 221 -6.63 -0.02 -32.50
C LEU A 221 -5.62 -1.11 -32.87
N LEU A 222 -5.36 -2.04 -31.96
CA LEU A 222 -4.40 -3.13 -32.15
C LEU A 222 -4.84 -4.16 -33.20
N LEU A 223 -6.14 -4.29 -33.44
CA LEU A 223 -6.65 -5.16 -34.52
C LEU A 223 -6.46 -4.58 -35.93
N LYS A 224 -6.17 -3.28 -36.05
CA LYS A 224 -6.00 -2.59 -37.36
C LYS A 224 -4.54 -2.56 -37.81
N GLU A 225 -3.61 -2.84 -36.92
CA GLU A 225 -2.17 -3.00 -37.21
C GLU A 225 -1.83 -4.47 -37.55
#